data_b9dc0a6294c4ed0076196fca7baba39d
#
_entry.id   b9dc0a6294c4ed0076196fca7baba39d
#
_cell.length_a   1.000
_cell.length_b   1.000
_cell.length_c   1.000
_cell.angle_alpha   90.00
_cell.angle_beta   90.00
_cell.angle_gamma   90.00
#
_symmetry.space_group_name_H-M   'P 1'
#
loop_
_entity.id
_entity.type
_entity.pdbx_description
1 polymer ?
#
loop_
_entity_poly.entity_id
_entity_poly.type
_entity_poly.pdbx_seq_one_letter_code
_entity_poly.pdbx_strand_id
1 'polypeptide(L)'
;EDVKEAVLEAAKKYEEMGAEIVYFDLPALKFALPVYYILACAEASSNLGRYDGIRYGYKTEHYEGIHDMICKTRSEGFGEEVKRRILLGTYVLSAGYYDAYYKKAQNLRGTIIKAFDDAFKNVDVILAPTVPMTAFKSGEATSDPVETYLTDICTVPINIAGLPSVSVPCGFNKKGMPIGMQ
;
A
#
# COMPACT_ATOMS: atom_id res chain seq x y z
N GLU A 1 -16.11 1.62 13.85
CA GLU A 1 -16.79 0.72 14.81
C GLU A 1 -17.23 -0.57 14.10
N ASP A 2 -18.12 -0.49 13.10
CA ASP A 2 -18.69 -1.65 12.38
C ASP A 2 -17.60 -2.66 11.91
N VAL A 3 -16.48 -2.17 11.38
CA VAL A 3 -15.36 -3.03 10.92
C VAL A 3 -14.71 -3.78 12.08
N LYS A 4 -14.50 -3.10 13.21
CA LYS A 4 -13.91 -3.71 14.40
C LYS A 4 -14.81 -4.80 14.96
N GLU A 5 -16.11 -4.53 15.08
CA GLU A 5 -17.10 -5.49 15.56
C GLU A 5 -17.15 -6.74 14.68
N ALA A 6 -17.21 -6.57 13.36
CA ALA A 6 -17.27 -7.71 12.43
C ALA A 6 -16.01 -8.59 12.48
N VAL A 7 -14.82 -8.00 12.58
CA VAL A 7 -13.57 -8.75 12.70
C VAL A 7 -13.49 -9.49 14.05
N LEU A 8 -13.93 -8.87 15.15
CA LEU A 8 -13.97 -9.55 16.46
C LEU A 8 -15.00 -10.67 16.51
N GLU A 9 -16.15 -10.53 15.84
CA GLU A 9 -17.13 -11.63 15.70
C GLU A 9 -16.56 -12.79 14.89
N ALA A 10 -15.81 -12.49 13.82
CA ALA A 10 -15.12 -13.53 13.05
C ALA A 10 -14.07 -14.25 13.91
N ALA A 11 -13.31 -13.54 14.73
CA ALA A 11 -12.34 -14.14 15.65
C ALA A 11 -13.03 -15.10 16.64
N LYS A 12 -14.19 -14.73 17.20
CA LYS A 12 -14.99 -15.62 18.08
C LYS A 12 -15.42 -16.90 17.38
N LYS A 13 -15.82 -16.81 16.09
CA LYS A 13 -16.19 -18.01 15.32
C LYS A 13 -15.01 -18.96 15.15
N TYR A 14 -13.80 -18.43 14.93
CA TYR A 14 -12.60 -19.27 14.89
C TYR A 14 -12.31 -19.93 16.24
N GLU A 15 -12.51 -19.20 17.36
CA GLU A 15 -12.38 -19.75 18.70
C GLU A 15 -13.40 -20.88 18.96
N GLU A 16 -14.66 -20.71 18.55
CA GLU A 16 -15.70 -21.76 18.60
C GLU A 16 -15.36 -23.00 17.73
N MET A 17 -14.57 -22.81 16.68
CA MET A 17 -14.05 -23.87 15.83
C MET A 17 -12.78 -24.54 16.37
N GLY A 18 -12.27 -24.09 17.52
CA GLY A 18 -11.13 -24.68 18.23
C GLY A 18 -9.80 -23.94 18.03
N ALA A 19 -9.80 -22.73 17.44
CA ALA A 19 -8.61 -21.92 17.38
C ALA A 19 -8.36 -21.22 18.73
N GLU A 20 -7.09 -21.06 19.09
CA GLU A 20 -6.68 -20.22 20.22
C GLU A 20 -6.47 -18.79 19.74
N ILE A 21 -7.19 -17.83 20.31
CA ILE A 21 -7.10 -16.40 19.94
C ILE A 21 -6.15 -15.67 20.89
N VAL A 22 -5.05 -15.17 20.35
CA VAL A 22 -4.05 -14.37 21.08
C VAL A 22 -4.06 -12.95 20.56
N TYR A 23 -4.26 -11.97 21.43
CA TYR A 23 -4.17 -10.54 21.08
C TYR A 23 -2.77 -10.02 21.37
N PHE A 24 -2.20 -9.32 20.38
CA PHE A 24 -0.87 -8.72 20.51
C PHE A 24 -0.75 -7.44 19.68
N ASP A 25 0.21 -6.61 20.05
CA ASP A 25 0.52 -5.38 19.34
C ASP A 25 1.82 -5.50 18.53
N LEU A 26 1.85 -4.88 17.37
CA LEU A 26 3.04 -4.73 16.52
C LEU A 26 3.40 -3.23 16.37
N PRO A 27 4.11 -2.63 17.34
CA PRO A 27 4.38 -1.18 17.34
C PRO A 27 5.17 -0.69 16.12
N ALA A 28 5.91 -1.57 15.45
CA ALA A 28 6.64 -1.26 14.23
C ALA A 28 5.73 -0.87 13.06
N LEU A 29 4.47 -1.32 13.05
CA LEU A 29 3.53 -1.08 11.95
C LEU A 29 3.16 0.41 11.78
N LYS A 30 3.33 1.24 12.80
CA LYS A 30 3.16 2.71 12.67
C LYS A 30 4.06 3.34 11.61
N PHE A 31 5.14 2.67 11.23
CA PHE A 31 6.06 3.11 10.18
C PHE A 31 5.73 2.53 8.80
N ALA A 32 4.81 1.57 8.69
CA ALA A 32 4.60 0.84 7.45
C ALA A 32 4.11 1.74 6.31
N LEU A 33 3.15 2.62 6.58
CA LEU A 33 2.61 3.52 5.57
C LEU A 33 3.65 4.48 4.99
N PRO A 34 4.39 5.28 5.79
CA PRO A 34 5.44 6.14 5.25
C PRO A 34 6.58 5.35 4.58
N VAL A 35 6.98 4.21 5.11
CA VAL A 35 7.98 3.32 4.49
C VAL A 35 7.52 2.86 3.12
N TYR A 36 6.27 2.42 3.00
CA TYR A 36 5.68 1.99 1.73
C TYR A 36 5.74 3.10 0.68
N TYR A 37 5.24 4.30 1.00
CA TYR A 37 5.19 5.38 0.02
C TYR A 37 6.58 5.85 -0.42
N ILE A 38 7.56 5.87 0.47
CA ILE A 38 8.95 6.17 0.10
C ILE A 38 9.50 5.11 -0.86
N LEU A 39 9.37 3.83 -0.52
CA LEU A 39 9.91 2.74 -1.33
C LEU A 39 9.15 2.58 -2.65
N ALA A 40 7.81 2.61 -2.63
CA ALA A 40 6.98 2.47 -3.82
C ALA A 40 7.21 3.61 -4.82
N CYS A 41 7.35 4.86 -4.35
CA CYS A 41 7.67 5.99 -5.22
C CYS A 41 9.07 5.86 -5.81
N ALA A 42 10.08 5.46 -5.02
CA ALA A 42 11.43 5.22 -5.48
C ALA A 42 11.47 4.16 -6.59
N GLU A 43 10.84 3.01 -6.36
CA GLU A 43 10.69 1.93 -7.34
C GLU A 43 9.93 2.39 -8.59
N ALA A 44 8.80 3.10 -8.43
CA ALA A 44 8.01 3.61 -9.53
C ALA A 44 8.82 4.56 -10.42
N SER A 45 9.56 5.51 -9.84
CA SER A 45 10.38 6.46 -10.60
C SER A 45 11.46 5.75 -11.43
N SER A 46 12.09 4.72 -10.88
CA SER A 46 13.11 3.93 -11.56
C SER A 46 12.50 3.03 -12.63
N ASN A 47 11.47 2.25 -12.28
CA ASN A 47 10.87 1.26 -13.18
C ASN A 47 10.11 1.88 -14.34
N LEU A 48 9.39 2.99 -14.11
CA LEU A 48 8.63 3.68 -15.16
C LEU A 48 9.50 4.53 -16.08
N GLY A 49 10.79 4.65 -15.82
CA GLY A 49 11.76 5.26 -16.74
C GLY A 49 11.83 4.58 -18.11
N ARG A 50 11.49 3.30 -18.19
CA ARG A 50 11.48 2.52 -19.43
C ARG A 50 10.34 2.85 -20.40
N TYR A 51 9.29 3.54 -19.94
CA TYR A 51 8.15 3.95 -20.76
C TYR A 51 8.44 5.29 -21.43
N ASP A 52 9.20 5.26 -22.48
CA ASP A 52 9.72 6.41 -23.25
C ASP A 52 9.07 6.58 -24.63
N GLY A 53 8.12 5.69 -24.99
CA GLY A 53 7.48 5.67 -26.31
C GLY A 53 8.27 4.96 -27.41
N ILE A 54 9.42 4.33 -27.07
CA ILE A 54 10.25 3.61 -28.05
C ILE A 54 9.91 2.13 -28.07
N ARG A 55 9.93 1.47 -26.91
CA ARG A 55 9.74 0.02 -26.78
C ARG A 55 8.41 -0.39 -26.19
N TYR A 56 7.87 0.41 -25.27
CA TYR A 56 6.70 0.05 -24.48
C TYR A 56 5.71 1.21 -24.34
N GLY A 57 4.44 0.82 -24.17
CA GLY A 57 3.37 1.68 -23.75
C GLY A 57 2.93 2.67 -24.82
N TYR A 58 2.30 3.72 -24.36
CA TYR A 58 1.81 4.82 -25.18
C TYR A 58 2.96 5.58 -25.86
N LYS A 59 2.75 6.01 -27.08
CA LYS A 59 3.62 6.92 -27.81
C LYS A 59 2.80 8.08 -28.38
N THR A 60 3.25 9.31 -28.18
CA THR A 60 2.61 10.49 -28.78
C THR A 60 2.69 10.43 -30.31
N GLU A 61 1.66 10.94 -30.98
CA GLU A 61 1.57 10.95 -32.44
C GLU A 61 2.32 12.13 -33.06
N HIS A 62 2.40 13.27 -32.33
CA HIS A 62 2.94 14.52 -32.83
C HIS A 62 4.13 15.01 -32.01
N TYR A 63 5.35 14.99 -32.60
CA TYR A 63 6.57 15.40 -31.92
C TYR A 63 7.63 15.94 -32.85
N GLU A 64 8.48 16.80 -32.30
CA GLU A 64 9.65 17.36 -32.99
C GLU A 64 10.96 16.85 -32.38
N GLY A 65 11.46 15.74 -32.90
CA GLY A 65 12.66 15.09 -32.37
C GLY A 65 12.42 14.24 -31.14
N ILE A 66 13.45 13.48 -30.73
CA ILE A 66 13.35 12.42 -29.74
C ILE A 66 13.03 12.95 -28.32
N HIS A 67 13.60 14.10 -27.97
CA HIS A 67 13.37 14.67 -26.63
C HIS A 67 11.90 15.11 -26.45
N ASP A 68 11.34 15.80 -27.44
CA ASP A 68 9.94 16.21 -27.43
C ASP A 68 9.00 15.00 -27.44
N MET A 69 9.34 13.97 -28.24
CA MET A 69 8.61 12.71 -28.25
C MET A 69 8.54 12.08 -26.83
N ILE A 70 9.66 11.95 -26.14
CA ILE A 70 9.69 11.35 -24.78
C ILE A 70 8.89 12.20 -23.80
N CYS A 71 9.08 13.52 -23.80
CA CYS A 71 8.36 14.43 -22.92
C CYS A 71 6.84 14.35 -23.11
N LYS A 72 6.37 14.46 -24.36
CA LYS A 72 4.94 14.37 -24.68
C LYS A 72 4.37 13.00 -24.35
N THR A 73 5.04 11.92 -24.77
CA THR A 73 4.64 10.55 -24.46
C THR A 73 4.39 10.35 -22.97
N ARG A 74 5.31 10.80 -22.14
CA ARG A 74 5.19 10.65 -20.68
C ARG A 74 4.15 11.59 -20.07
N SER A 75 4.02 12.80 -20.60
CA SER A 75 3.00 13.76 -20.16
C SER A 75 1.59 13.32 -20.47
N GLU A 76 1.36 12.74 -21.64
CA GLU A 76 0.05 12.28 -22.11
C GLU A 76 -0.29 10.89 -21.57
N GLY A 77 0.70 9.98 -21.53
CA GLY A 77 0.51 8.58 -21.19
C GLY A 77 0.41 8.29 -19.70
N PHE A 78 0.95 9.14 -18.81
CA PHE A 78 0.84 8.95 -17.36
C PHE A 78 -0.25 9.82 -16.74
N GLY A 79 -1.10 9.21 -15.92
CA GLY A 79 -2.05 9.93 -15.09
C GLY A 79 -1.36 10.73 -13.97
N GLU A 80 -2.10 11.65 -13.36
CA GLU A 80 -1.57 12.59 -12.36
C GLU A 80 -0.94 11.92 -11.15
N GLU A 81 -1.54 10.85 -10.62
CA GLU A 81 -0.98 10.10 -9.48
C GLU A 81 0.35 9.42 -9.84
N VAL A 82 0.45 8.86 -11.03
CA VAL A 82 1.71 8.25 -11.50
C VAL A 82 2.82 9.30 -11.64
N LYS A 83 2.51 10.46 -12.20
CA LYS A 83 3.44 11.60 -12.29
C LYS A 83 3.90 12.04 -10.91
N ARG A 84 2.99 12.15 -9.93
CA ARG A 84 3.30 12.49 -8.55
C ARG A 84 4.28 11.49 -7.93
N ARG A 85 4.03 10.20 -8.08
CA ARG A 85 4.90 9.13 -7.58
C ARG A 85 6.28 9.14 -8.23
N ILE A 86 6.36 9.41 -9.54
CA ILE A 86 7.64 9.55 -10.25
C ILE A 86 8.45 10.73 -9.68
N LEU A 87 7.81 11.89 -9.49
CA LEU A 87 8.47 13.07 -8.93
C LEU A 87 8.97 12.83 -7.50
N LEU A 88 8.12 12.29 -6.64
CA LEU A 88 8.48 11.95 -5.27
C LEU A 88 9.63 10.93 -5.21
N GLY A 89 9.57 9.89 -6.05
CA GLY A 89 10.61 8.89 -6.12
C GLY A 89 11.95 9.44 -6.60
N THR A 90 11.92 10.30 -7.61
CA THR A 90 13.11 11.01 -8.09
C THR A 90 13.73 11.87 -7.01
N TYR A 91 12.92 12.58 -6.23
CA TYR A 91 13.36 13.36 -5.08
C TYR A 91 14.02 12.48 -4.01
N VAL A 92 13.35 11.40 -3.62
CA VAL A 92 13.83 10.46 -2.60
C VAL A 92 15.15 9.79 -2.99
N LEU A 93 15.36 9.52 -4.29
CA LEU A 93 16.58 8.91 -4.81
C LEU A 93 17.70 9.92 -5.12
N SER A 94 17.43 11.22 -5.04
CA SER A 94 18.43 12.25 -5.36
C SER A 94 19.54 12.35 -4.32
N ALA A 95 20.68 12.91 -4.72
CA ALA A 95 21.83 13.12 -3.85
C ALA A 95 21.45 13.99 -2.64
N GLY A 96 21.87 13.55 -1.45
CA GLY A 96 21.54 14.21 -0.18
C GLY A 96 20.22 13.74 0.48
N TYR A 97 19.29 13.18 -0.28
CA TYR A 97 18.02 12.67 0.26
C TYR A 97 17.99 11.14 0.33
N TYR A 98 18.80 10.45 -0.46
CA TYR A 98 18.86 8.99 -0.50
C TYR A 98 19.10 8.37 0.89
N ASP A 99 20.10 8.84 1.63
CA ASP A 99 20.39 8.32 2.97
C ASP A 99 19.32 8.72 3.99
N ALA A 100 18.81 9.94 3.88
CA ALA A 100 17.80 10.47 4.80
C ALA A 100 16.44 9.81 4.68
N TYR A 101 16.03 9.39 3.49
CA TYR A 101 14.72 8.83 3.22
C TYR A 101 14.78 7.36 2.78
N TYR A 102 15.38 7.07 1.63
CA TYR A 102 15.34 5.72 1.05
C TYR A 102 16.01 4.68 1.94
N LYS A 103 17.24 4.94 2.34
CA LYS A 103 17.99 4.02 3.20
C LYS A 103 17.37 3.86 4.58
N LYS A 104 16.83 4.93 5.14
CA LYS A 104 16.07 4.89 6.40
C LYS A 104 14.81 4.05 6.26
N ALA A 105 14.07 4.20 5.15
CA ALA A 105 12.89 3.39 4.87
C ALA A 105 13.24 1.90 4.72
N GLN A 106 14.34 1.56 4.05
CA GLN A 106 14.84 0.19 3.95
C GLN A 106 15.17 -0.42 5.32
N ASN A 107 15.82 0.35 6.20
CA ASN A 107 16.13 -0.11 7.55
C ASN A 107 14.85 -0.36 8.37
N LEU A 108 13.88 0.55 8.29
CA LEU A 108 12.58 0.40 8.96
C LEU A 108 11.77 -0.77 8.38
N ARG A 109 11.86 -1.04 7.07
CA ARG A 109 11.30 -2.25 6.48
C ARG A 109 11.84 -3.51 7.15
N GLY A 110 13.16 -3.60 7.36
CA GLY A 110 13.76 -4.71 8.10
C GLY A 110 13.18 -4.89 9.52
N THR A 111 12.90 -3.77 10.20
CA THR A 111 12.25 -3.80 11.53
C THR A 111 10.82 -4.32 11.46
N ILE A 112 10.06 -3.95 10.42
CA ILE A 112 8.69 -4.44 10.22
C ILE A 112 8.69 -5.94 9.92
N ILE A 113 9.56 -6.40 9.02
CA ILE A 113 9.72 -7.82 8.69
C ILE A 113 10.01 -8.62 9.98
N LYS A 114 10.99 -8.16 10.76
CA LYS A 114 11.36 -8.82 12.02
C LYS A 114 10.19 -8.89 13.00
N ALA A 115 9.36 -7.86 13.08
CA ALA A 115 8.19 -7.85 13.98
C ALA A 115 7.18 -8.95 13.60
N PHE A 116 6.94 -9.17 12.31
CA PHE A 116 6.10 -10.28 11.84
C PHE A 116 6.76 -11.64 12.06
N ASP A 117 8.07 -11.78 11.75
CA ASP A 117 8.80 -13.02 12.00
C ASP A 117 8.75 -13.43 13.47
N ASP A 118 8.88 -12.46 14.39
CA ASP A 118 8.79 -12.71 15.82
C ASP A 118 7.36 -13.07 16.25
N ALA A 119 6.34 -12.48 15.66
CA ALA A 119 4.95 -12.82 15.90
C ALA A 119 4.64 -14.27 15.46
N PHE A 120 5.05 -14.66 14.27
CA PHE A 120 4.83 -16.00 13.71
C PHE A 120 5.59 -17.13 14.41
N LYS A 121 6.44 -16.82 15.40
CA LYS A 121 6.99 -17.84 16.30
C LYS A 121 5.96 -18.36 17.32
N ASN A 122 4.90 -17.59 17.54
CA ASN A 122 3.90 -17.84 18.58
C ASN A 122 2.50 -18.07 18.02
N VAL A 123 2.25 -17.74 16.74
CA VAL A 123 0.95 -17.90 16.08
C VAL A 123 1.11 -18.45 14.66
N ASP A 124 0.14 -19.20 14.19
CA ASP A 124 0.16 -19.79 12.85
C ASP A 124 -0.40 -18.82 11.79
N VAL A 125 -1.36 -17.96 12.19
CA VAL A 125 -2.06 -17.00 11.32
C VAL A 125 -2.28 -15.70 12.08
N ILE A 126 -2.20 -14.57 11.38
CA ILE A 126 -2.53 -13.25 11.91
C ILE A 126 -3.84 -12.79 11.27
N LEU A 127 -4.80 -12.37 12.07
CA LEU A 127 -6.09 -11.85 11.66
C LEU A 127 -6.13 -10.33 11.85
N ALA A 128 -6.54 -9.61 10.80
CA ALA A 128 -6.69 -8.16 10.84
C ALA A 128 -7.83 -7.70 9.90
N PRO A 129 -8.35 -6.47 10.04
CA PRO A 129 -9.24 -5.92 9.01
C PRO A 129 -8.47 -5.73 7.70
N THR A 130 -9.15 -5.90 6.56
CA THR A 130 -8.55 -5.59 5.24
C THR A 130 -8.40 -4.08 5.06
N VAL A 131 -9.43 -3.32 5.42
CA VAL A 131 -9.45 -1.84 5.37
C VAL A 131 -10.17 -1.28 6.59
N PRO A 132 -9.86 -0.06 7.04
CA PRO A 132 -10.44 0.50 8.26
C PRO A 132 -11.89 0.97 8.10
N MET A 133 -12.43 0.99 6.89
CA MET A 133 -13.78 1.46 6.57
C MET A 133 -14.43 0.60 5.50
N THR A 134 -15.74 0.72 5.33
CA THR A 134 -16.48 0.16 4.18
C THR A 134 -16.33 1.05 2.95
N ALA A 135 -16.66 0.52 1.76
CA ALA A 135 -16.57 1.28 0.52
C ALA A 135 -17.36 2.61 0.60
N PHE A 136 -16.77 3.66 0.06
CA PHE A 136 -17.42 4.96 -0.15
C PHE A 136 -18.28 4.92 -1.42
N LYS A 137 -19.17 5.90 -1.60
CA LYS A 137 -20.02 5.98 -2.80
C LYS A 137 -19.17 6.34 -4.03
N SER A 138 -19.61 5.85 -5.19
CA SER A 138 -19.01 6.25 -6.47
C SER A 138 -19.05 7.77 -6.64
N GLY A 139 -17.91 8.38 -6.94
CA GLY A 139 -17.76 9.83 -7.06
C GLY A 139 -17.51 10.60 -5.75
N GLU A 140 -17.58 9.94 -4.57
CA GLU A 140 -17.23 10.53 -3.27
C GLU A 140 -15.76 10.29 -2.87
N ALA A 141 -14.89 9.94 -3.83
CA ALA A 141 -13.47 9.84 -3.54
C ALA A 141 -12.94 11.19 -3.02
N THR A 142 -12.27 11.15 -1.88
CA THR A 142 -11.68 12.36 -1.29
C THR A 142 -10.69 13.00 -2.26
N SER A 143 -10.69 14.33 -2.31
CA SER A 143 -9.73 15.09 -3.10
C SER A 143 -8.34 15.15 -2.42
N ASP A 144 -8.25 14.76 -1.14
CA ASP A 144 -7.00 14.69 -0.41
C ASP A 144 -6.31 13.32 -0.61
N PRO A 145 -5.14 13.29 -1.27
CA PRO A 145 -4.37 12.06 -1.42
C PRO A 145 -4.01 11.40 -0.09
N VAL A 146 -3.79 12.18 0.98
CA VAL A 146 -3.42 11.65 2.30
C VAL A 146 -4.55 10.84 2.91
N GLU A 147 -5.80 11.32 2.81
CA GLU A 147 -6.97 10.56 3.28
C GLU A 147 -7.14 9.25 2.50
N THR A 148 -6.93 9.30 1.19
CA THR A 148 -6.95 8.09 0.35
C THR A 148 -5.88 7.10 0.79
N TYR A 149 -4.66 7.58 1.08
CA TYR A 149 -3.56 6.74 1.52
C TYR A 149 -3.79 6.08 2.88
N LEU A 150 -4.54 6.72 3.77
CA LEU A 150 -4.90 6.11 5.06
C LEU A 150 -5.80 4.88 4.92
N THR A 151 -6.48 4.70 3.81
CA THR A 151 -7.25 3.46 3.55
C THR A 151 -6.37 2.24 3.42
N ASP A 152 -5.11 2.41 3.04
CA ASP A 152 -4.13 1.34 2.83
C ASP A 152 -3.44 0.86 4.12
N ILE A 153 -3.74 1.49 5.26
CA ILE A 153 -3.01 1.28 6.53
C ILE A 153 -2.97 -0.18 6.99
N CYS A 154 -4.00 -0.96 6.64
CA CYS A 154 -4.10 -2.36 7.05
C CYS A 154 -3.36 -3.31 6.07
N THR A 155 -3.34 -3.01 4.78
CA THR A 155 -2.76 -3.89 3.74
C THR A 155 -1.27 -3.63 3.48
N VAL A 156 -0.84 -2.39 3.63
CA VAL A 156 0.56 -1.98 3.42
C VAL A 156 1.56 -2.75 4.28
N PRO A 157 1.33 -3.00 5.58
CA PRO A 157 2.28 -3.75 6.41
C PRO A 157 2.61 -5.14 5.86
N ILE A 158 1.61 -5.84 5.35
CA ILE A 158 1.74 -7.19 4.81
C ILE A 158 2.62 -7.16 3.54
N ASN A 159 2.35 -6.18 2.65
CA ASN A 159 3.13 -5.97 1.43
C ASN A 159 4.59 -5.62 1.74
N ILE A 160 4.85 -4.74 2.71
CA ILE A 160 6.19 -4.35 3.14
C ILE A 160 6.95 -5.54 3.71
N ALA A 161 6.26 -6.39 4.48
CA ALA A 161 6.84 -7.60 5.06
C ALA A 161 7.06 -8.72 4.02
N GLY A 162 6.35 -8.69 2.88
CA GLY A 162 6.43 -9.72 1.86
C GLY A 162 5.70 -11.02 2.24
N LEU A 163 4.63 -10.89 3.03
CA LEU A 163 3.84 -12.01 3.52
C LEU A 163 2.69 -12.34 2.55
N PRO A 164 2.32 -13.62 2.41
CA PRO A 164 1.08 -13.99 1.74
C PRO A 164 -0.12 -13.56 2.58
N SER A 165 -1.18 -13.11 1.92
CA SER A 165 -2.43 -12.74 2.58
C SER A 165 -3.63 -13.05 1.71
N VAL A 166 -4.77 -13.29 2.34
CA VAL A 166 -6.06 -13.46 1.69
C VAL A 166 -7.08 -12.56 2.36
N SER A 167 -7.88 -11.86 1.57
CA SER A 167 -9.01 -11.09 2.09
C SER A 167 -10.30 -11.85 1.87
N VAL A 168 -11.08 -12.02 2.94
CA VAL A 168 -12.37 -12.68 2.91
C VAL A 168 -13.45 -11.81 3.56
N PRO A 169 -14.72 -11.88 3.10
CA PRO A 169 -15.80 -11.15 3.75
C PRO A 169 -16.09 -11.74 5.12
N CYS A 170 -16.25 -10.88 6.14
CA CYS A 170 -16.56 -11.29 7.50
C CYS A 170 -17.88 -10.72 8.05
N GLY A 171 -18.56 -9.88 7.29
CA GLY A 171 -19.85 -9.31 7.70
C GLY A 171 -20.26 -8.14 6.82
N PHE A 172 -21.29 -7.43 7.29
CA PHE A 172 -21.84 -6.24 6.62
C PHE A 172 -22.04 -5.13 7.67
N ASN A 173 -21.88 -3.89 7.25
CA ASN A 173 -22.25 -2.77 8.09
C ASN A 173 -23.77 -2.56 8.11
N LYS A 174 -24.25 -1.61 8.91
CA LYS A 174 -25.69 -1.25 9.03
C LYS A 174 -26.33 -0.77 7.71
N LYS A 175 -25.54 -0.41 6.71
CA LYS A 175 -25.99 -0.01 5.37
C LYS A 175 -25.92 -1.15 4.35
N GLY A 176 -25.60 -2.37 4.77
CA GLY A 176 -25.47 -3.54 3.89
C GLY A 176 -24.16 -3.58 3.08
N MET A 177 -23.16 -2.75 3.41
CA MET A 177 -21.86 -2.77 2.75
C MET A 177 -20.98 -3.86 3.33
N PRO A 178 -20.27 -4.66 2.49
CA PRO A 178 -19.45 -5.75 2.96
C PRO A 178 -18.21 -5.24 3.73
N ILE A 179 -17.79 -6.04 4.71
CA ILE A 179 -16.59 -5.84 5.51
C ILE A 179 -15.66 -7.01 5.24
N GLY A 180 -14.38 -6.71 4.97
CA GLY A 180 -13.33 -7.68 4.75
C GLY A 180 -12.41 -7.82 5.95
N MET A 181 -11.97 -9.04 6.21
CA MET A 181 -10.83 -9.36 7.06
C MET A 181 -9.72 -10.02 6.24
N GLN A 182 -8.52 -9.88 6.68
CA GLN A 182 -7.36 -10.52 6.09
C GLN A 182 -6.60 -11.35 7.11
#